data_f930f5e9b892732c84912f8c60fd65ee
#
_entry.id   f930f5e9b892732c84912f8c60fd65ee
#
_cell.length_a   1.000
_cell.length_b   1.000
_cell.length_c   1.000
_cell.angle_alpha   90.00
_cell.angle_beta   90.00
_cell.angle_gamma   90.00
#
_symmetry.space_group_name_H-M   'P 1'
#
loop_
_entity.id
_entity.type
_entity.pdbx_description
1 polymer ?
#
loop_
_entity_poly.entity_id
_entity_poly.type
_entity_poly.pdbx_seq_one_letter_code
_entity_poly.pdbx_strand_id
1 'polypeptide(L)'
;MILGNIIKLTRSSEKKFKQGNFKGAIDDKMNANAILKSKSCDEKIIEKYREELSRVYSTKFDLIFDHKLKIDEKKRNEIVEMLEQKSKEKLKSLDYKGAIKAFRRAEKYFLI
;
A
#
# COMPACT_ATOMS: atom_id res chain seq x y z
N MET A 1 4.96 16.75 7.71
CA MET A 1 3.59 16.24 7.88
C MET A 1 3.53 14.77 7.49
N ILE A 2 2.84 13.97 8.30
CA ILE A 2 2.72 12.52 8.07
C ILE A 2 2.07 12.22 6.73
N LEU A 3 0.94 12.87 6.44
CA LEU A 3 0.23 12.67 5.17
C LEU A 3 1.12 13.01 3.96
N GLY A 4 1.82 14.13 4.01
CA GLY A 4 2.72 14.54 2.94
C GLY A 4 3.83 13.52 2.69
N ASN A 5 4.39 12.94 3.75
CA ASN A 5 5.43 11.92 3.64
C ASN A 5 4.90 10.64 2.99
N ILE A 6 3.71 10.20 3.40
CA ILE A 6 3.08 9.01 2.82
C ILE A 6 2.80 9.21 1.33
N ILE A 7 2.23 10.35 0.96
CA ILE A 7 1.92 10.68 -0.44
C ILE A 7 3.20 10.73 -1.27
N LYS A 8 4.24 11.38 -0.76
CA LYS A 8 5.53 11.48 -1.44
C LYS A 8 6.13 10.10 -1.70
N LEU A 9 6.12 9.22 -0.69
CA LEU A 9 6.62 7.86 -0.82
C LEU A 9 5.80 7.05 -1.82
N THR A 10 4.47 7.20 -1.80
CA THR A 10 3.59 6.50 -2.71
C THR A 10 3.81 6.93 -4.17
N ARG A 11 3.95 8.22 -4.41
CA ARG A 11 4.24 8.75 -5.75
C ARG A 11 5.61 8.31 -6.24
N SER A 12 6.60 8.33 -5.35
CA SER A 12 7.95 7.85 -5.66
C SER A 12 7.94 6.36 -6.03
N SER A 13 7.24 5.55 -5.24
CA SER A 13 7.09 4.13 -5.50
C SER A 13 6.45 3.86 -6.86
N GLU A 14 5.37 4.56 -7.18
CA GLU A 14 4.67 4.38 -8.45
C GLU A 14 5.54 4.78 -9.65
N LYS A 15 6.28 5.87 -9.52
CA LYS A 15 7.23 6.31 -10.54
C LYS A 15 8.32 5.25 -10.77
N LYS A 16 8.89 4.73 -9.69
CA LYS A 16 9.92 3.68 -9.76
C LYS A 16 9.36 2.40 -10.36
N PHE A 17 8.13 2.05 -10.01
CA PHE A 17 7.45 0.88 -10.59
C PHE A 17 7.34 1.01 -12.11
N LYS A 18 6.89 2.16 -12.60
CA LYS A 18 6.75 2.43 -14.04
C LYS A 18 8.09 2.41 -14.77
N GLN A 19 9.17 2.77 -14.08
CA GLN A 19 10.53 2.76 -14.61
C GLN A 19 11.19 1.38 -14.56
N GLY A 20 10.52 0.38 -13.98
CA GLY A 20 11.08 -0.95 -13.79
C GLY A 20 11.99 -1.08 -12.58
N ASN A 21 12.11 -0.05 -11.77
CA ASN A 21 12.88 -0.10 -10.52
C ASN A 21 12.00 -0.67 -9.39
N PHE A 22 11.75 -1.97 -9.46
CA PHE A 22 10.84 -2.63 -8.53
C PHE A 22 11.37 -2.66 -7.10
N LYS A 23 12.68 -2.83 -6.92
CA LYS A 23 13.27 -2.84 -5.58
C LYS A 23 13.10 -1.50 -4.89
N GLY A 24 13.38 -0.38 -5.59
CA GLY A 24 13.17 0.96 -5.04
C GLY A 24 11.70 1.23 -4.75
N ALA A 25 10.80 0.76 -5.62
CA ALA A 25 9.37 0.89 -5.40
C ALA A 25 8.92 0.15 -4.14
N ILE A 26 9.47 -1.04 -3.87
CA ILE A 26 9.18 -1.81 -2.67
C ILE A 26 9.66 -1.08 -1.41
N ASP A 27 10.87 -0.54 -1.44
CA ASP A 27 11.43 0.19 -0.30
C ASP A 27 10.54 1.37 0.07
N ASP A 28 10.09 2.13 -0.91
CA ASP A 28 9.17 3.25 -0.68
C ASP A 28 7.84 2.79 -0.11
N LYS A 29 7.29 1.68 -0.62
CA LYS A 29 6.04 1.12 -0.10
C LYS A 29 6.17 0.62 1.32
N MET A 30 7.26 -0.04 1.65
CA MET A 30 7.51 -0.50 3.01
C MET A 30 7.56 0.67 3.99
N ASN A 31 8.24 1.74 3.60
CA ASN A 31 8.32 2.95 4.43
C ASN A 31 6.95 3.61 4.58
N ALA A 32 6.17 3.70 3.51
CA ALA A 32 4.82 4.26 3.56
C ALA A 32 3.91 3.43 4.47
N ASN A 33 3.95 2.11 4.34
CA ASN A 33 3.13 1.21 5.16
C ASN A 33 3.52 1.28 6.64
N ALA A 34 4.80 1.44 6.95
CA ALA A 34 5.26 1.62 8.32
C ALA A 34 4.66 2.88 8.95
N ILE A 35 4.58 3.97 8.19
CA ILE A 35 3.96 5.21 8.64
C ILE A 35 2.46 5.01 8.85
N LEU A 36 1.78 4.35 7.91
CA LEU A 36 0.34 4.08 8.00
C LEU A 36 -0.03 3.25 9.23
N LYS A 37 0.84 2.34 9.62
CA LYS A 37 0.62 1.49 10.80
C LYS A 37 0.99 2.18 12.10
N SER A 38 1.63 3.34 12.05
CA SER A 38 2.05 4.05 13.25
C SER A 38 0.86 4.65 13.98
N LYS A 39 1.00 4.80 15.32
CA LYS A 39 -0.05 5.38 16.16
C LYS A 39 -0.34 6.85 15.87
N SER A 40 0.55 7.54 15.18
CA SER A 40 0.37 8.93 14.80
C SER A 40 -0.45 9.11 13.53
N CYS A 41 -0.84 8.02 12.88
CA CYS A 41 -1.66 8.06 11.68
C CYS A 41 -3.13 7.81 12.07
N ASP A 42 -3.94 8.86 12.10
CA ASP A 42 -5.35 8.77 12.46
C ASP A 42 -6.25 8.52 11.24
N GLU A 43 -7.55 8.32 11.49
CA GLU A 43 -8.53 8.03 10.44
C GLU A 43 -8.64 9.14 9.40
N LYS A 44 -8.50 10.40 9.80
CA LYS A 44 -8.57 11.55 8.87
C LYS A 44 -7.41 11.51 7.88
N ILE A 45 -6.23 11.16 8.37
CA ILE A 45 -5.04 11.03 7.53
C ILE A 45 -5.22 9.87 6.55
N ILE A 46 -5.73 8.74 7.03
CA ILE A 46 -6.00 7.56 6.21
C ILE A 46 -7.02 7.88 5.12
N GLU A 47 -8.08 8.61 5.46
CA GLU A 47 -9.12 8.98 4.50
C GLU A 47 -8.58 9.88 3.39
N LYS A 48 -7.80 10.90 3.75
CA LYS A 48 -7.16 11.79 2.78
C LYS A 48 -6.15 11.03 1.91
N TYR A 49 -5.44 10.09 2.50
CA TYR A 49 -4.50 9.26 1.77
C TYR A 49 -5.22 8.36 0.76
N ARG A 50 -6.38 7.82 1.15
CA ARG A 50 -7.22 7.01 0.25
C ARG A 50 -7.62 7.80 -1.00
N GLU A 51 -8.05 9.06 -0.83
CA GLU A 51 -8.38 9.94 -1.94
C GLU A 51 -7.18 10.15 -2.86
N GLU A 52 -6.02 10.41 -2.29
CA GLU A 52 -4.81 10.64 -3.06
C GLU A 52 -4.33 9.38 -3.79
N LEU A 53 -4.51 8.21 -3.20
CA LEU A 53 -4.18 6.95 -3.86
C LEU A 53 -4.99 6.74 -5.14
N SER A 54 -6.28 7.10 -5.11
CA SER A 54 -7.13 7.03 -6.29
C SER A 54 -6.53 7.82 -7.45
N ARG A 55 -5.98 8.99 -7.14
CA ARG A 55 -5.35 9.85 -8.15
C ARG A 55 -4.04 9.30 -8.65
N VAL A 56 -3.20 8.82 -7.73
CA VAL A 56 -1.86 8.32 -8.06
C VAL A 56 -1.91 7.09 -8.96
N TYR A 57 -2.77 6.15 -8.61
CA TYR A 57 -2.85 4.89 -9.35
C TYR A 57 -3.76 4.98 -10.58
N SER A 58 -4.52 6.04 -10.72
CA SER A 58 -5.51 6.18 -11.81
C SER A 58 -6.36 4.92 -11.97
N THR A 59 -6.58 4.22 -10.87
CA THR A 59 -7.25 2.93 -10.89
C THR A 59 -8.60 3.00 -10.22
N LYS A 60 -9.39 2.00 -10.49
CA LYS A 60 -10.71 1.77 -9.93
C LYS A 60 -10.66 1.42 -8.43
N PHE A 61 -9.83 2.15 -7.66
CA PHE A 61 -9.78 2.00 -6.21
C PHE A 61 -11.17 2.13 -5.61
N ASP A 62 -11.96 3.06 -6.17
CA ASP A 62 -13.34 3.27 -5.75
C ASP A 62 -14.18 2.00 -5.84
N LEU A 63 -13.97 1.18 -6.87
CA LEU A 63 -14.71 -0.09 -7.00
C LEU A 63 -14.40 -1.06 -5.86
N ILE A 64 -13.16 -1.06 -5.38
CA ILE A 64 -12.76 -1.91 -4.26
C ILE A 64 -13.35 -1.39 -2.96
N PHE A 65 -13.37 -0.07 -2.77
CA PHE A 65 -13.94 0.55 -1.59
C PHE A 65 -15.47 0.59 -1.64
N ASP A 66 -16.06 0.79 -2.82
CA ASP A 66 -17.51 0.82 -3.01
C ASP A 66 -18.17 -0.54 -2.78
N HIS A 67 -17.48 -1.62 -3.07
CA HIS A 67 -17.99 -2.96 -2.77
C HIS A 67 -18.06 -3.25 -1.28
N LYS A 68 -17.65 -2.27 -0.44
CA LYS A 68 -17.76 -2.37 1.02
C LYS A 68 -17.47 -3.78 1.49
N LEU A 69 -16.27 -4.25 1.21
CA LEU A 69 -15.84 -5.50 1.79
C LEU A 69 -15.96 -5.33 3.30
N LYS A 70 -17.06 -5.81 3.85
CA LYS A 70 -17.33 -5.80 5.29
C LYS A 70 -16.43 -6.82 5.97
N ILE A 71 -15.13 -6.55 5.84
CA ILE A 71 -14.12 -7.37 6.49
C ILE A 71 -13.86 -6.69 7.82
N ASP A 72 -14.00 -7.44 8.92
CA ASP A 72 -13.67 -6.88 10.22
C ASP A 72 -12.15 -6.59 10.29
N GLU A 73 -11.77 -5.76 11.25
CA GLU A 73 -10.39 -5.32 11.42
C GLU A 73 -9.42 -6.50 11.58
N LYS A 74 -9.79 -7.50 12.35
CA LYS A 74 -8.97 -8.68 12.58
C LYS A 74 -8.70 -9.44 11.28
N LYS A 75 -9.74 -9.69 10.49
CA LYS A 75 -9.62 -10.40 9.22
C LYS A 75 -8.82 -9.59 8.21
N ARG A 76 -9.04 -8.27 8.17
CA ARG A 76 -8.25 -7.37 7.33
C ARG A 76 -6.76 -7.46 7.67
N ASN A 77 -6.43 -7.39 8.95
CA ASN A 77 -5.04 -7.46 9.40
C ASN A 77 -4.39 -8.80 9.05
N GLU A 78 -5.13 -9.89 9.15
CA GLU A 78 -4.66 -11.22 8.75
C GLU A 78 -4.33 -11.26 7.24
N ILE A 79 -5.20 -10.70 6.42
CA ILE A 79 -4.98 -10.64 4.96
C ILE A 79 -3.77 -9.77 4.63
N VAL A 80 -3.65 -8.60 5.27
CA VAL A 80 -2.52 -7.70 5.06
C VAL A 80 -1.21 -8.38 5.43
N GLU A 81 -1.16 -9.05 6.57
CA GLU A 81 0.04 -9.76 7.01
C GLU A 81 0.41 -10.89 6.06
N MET A 82 -0.57 -11.64 5.58
CA MET A 82 -0.35 -12.70 4.61
C MET A 82 0.26 -12.16 3.32
N LEU A 83 -0.28 -11.06 2.80
CA LEU A 83 0.22 -10.44 1.57
C LEU A 83 1.60 -9.84 1.76
N GLU A 84 1.87 -9.22 2.91
CA GLU A 84 3.20 -8.70 3.23
C GLU A 84 4.22 -9.83 3.35
N GLN A 85 3.84 -10.94 3.97
CA GLN A 85 4.71 -12.11 4.08
C GLN A 85 5.00 -12.70 2.69
N LYS A 86 3.99 -12.80 1.84
CA LYS A 86 4.15 -13.25 0.46
C LYS A 86 5.10 -12.33 -0.32
N SER A 87 4.99 -11.03 -0.10
CA SER A 87 5.89 -10.06 -0.72
C SER A 87 7.34 -10.28 -0.26
N LYS A 88 7.55 -10.49 1.04
CA LYS A 88 8.89 -10.75 1.59
C LYS A 88 9.51 -12.03 1.02
N GLU A 89 8.70 -13.07 0.86
CA GLU A 89 9.14 -14.32 0.24
C GLU A 89 9.57 -14.10 -1.21
N LYS A 90 8.82 -13.32 -1.96
CA LYS A 90 9.16 -12.98 -3.33
C LYS A 90 10.42 -12.14 -3.42
N LEU A 91 10.66 -11.26 -2.44
CA LEU A 91 11.91 -10.52 -2.33
C LEU A 91 13.10 -11.44 -2.16
N LYS A 92 12.98 -12.48 -1.33
CA LYS A 92 14.04 -13.45 -1.13
C LYS A 92 14.40 -14.21 -2.39
N SER A 93 13.41 -14.46 -3.26
CA SER A 93 13.64 -15.09 -4.56
C SER A 93 13.92 -14.12 -5.69
N LEU A 94 14.17 -12.84 -5.36
CA LEU A 94 14.48 -11.76 -6.31
C LEU A 94 13.35 -11.45 -7.29
N ASP A 95 12.11 -11.84 -6.96
CA ASP A 95 10.92 -11.50 -7.74
C ASP A 95 10.38 -10.15 -7.27
N TYR A 96 11.07 -9.09 -7.62
CA TYR A 96 10.71 -7.73 -7.20
C TYR A 96 9.36 -7.27 -7.74
N LYS A 97 9.05 -7.62 -8.99
CA LYS A 97 7.77 -7.27 -9.60
C LYS A 97 6.60 -7.92 -8.87
N GLY A 98 6.71 -9.20 -8.54
CA GLY A 98 5.69 -9.90 -7.77
C GLY A 98 5.58 -9.37 -6.36
N ALA A 99 6.72 -9.02 -5.74
CA ALA A 99 6.74 -8.46 -4.39
C ALA A 99 6.01 -7.11 -4.33
N ILE A 100 6.27 -6.19 -5.28
CA ILE A 100 5.60 -4.89 -5.28
C ILE A 100 4.10 -5.03 -5.54
N LYS A 101 3.70 -5.97 -6.39
CA LYS A 101 2.27 -6.24 -6.62
C LYS A 101 1.57 -6.72 -5.35
N ALA A 102 2.23 -7.60 -4.58
CA ALA A 102 1.68 -8.07 -3.31
C ALA A 102 1.53 -6.94 -2.30
N PHE A 103 2.53 -6.06 -2.19
CA PHE A 103 2.45 -4.88 -1.33
C PHE A 103 1.32 -3.93 -1.73
N ARG A 104 1.13 -3.70 -3.02
CA ARG A 104 0.04 -2.85 -3.51
C ARG A 104 -1.32 -3.43 -3.17
N ARG A 105 -1.46 -4.75 -3.23
CA ARG A 105 -2.70 -5.43 -2.82
C ARG A 105 -2.92 -5.30 -1.32
N ALA A 106 -1.88 -5.50 -0.51
CA ALA A 106 -1.96 -5.35 0.93
C ALA A 106 -2.41 -3.93 1.32
N GLU A 107 -1.86 -2.91 0.66
CA GLU A 107 -2.22 -1.52 0.89
C GLU A 107 -3.72 -1.28 0.66
N LYS A 108 -4.30 -1.88 -0.38
CA LYS A 108 -5.73 -1.75 -0.66
C LYS A 108 -6.57 -2.27 0.50
N TYR A 109 -6.23 -3.44 1.03
CA TYR A 109 -6.95 -4.01 2.18
C TYR A 109 -6.75 -3.18 3.44
N PHE A 110 -5.55 -2.65 3.64
CA PHE A 110 -5.24 -1.84 4.80
C PHE A 110 -6.10 -0.57 4.85
N LEU A 111 -6.47 -0.01 3.69
CA LEU A 111 -7.22 1.24 3.60
C LEU A 111 -8.75 1.03 3.54
N ILE A 112 -9.20 -0.19 3.49
CA ILE A 112 -10.63 -0.49 3.61
C ILE A 112 -11.05 -0.37 5.08
#